data_e27623a284a358526e8cd646e989a81a
#
_entry.id   e27623a284a358526e8cd646e989a81a
#
_cell.length_a   1.000
_cell.length_b   1.000
_cell.length_c   1.000
_cell.angle_alpha   90.00
_cell.angle_beta   90.00
_cell.angle_gamma   90.00
#
_symmetry.space_group_name_H-M   'P 1'
#
loop_
_entity.id
_entity.type
_entity.pdbx_description
1 polymer ?
#
loop_
_entity_poly.entity_id
_entity_poly.type
_entity_poly.pdbx_seq_one_letter_code
_entity_poly.pdbx_strand_id
1 'polypeptide(L)'
;MKTFVVLAVSIALVSIFFCHMVMAAPTMPANLQIVQPDPSLPKELSAFFGKWEWISNPAEFFIIVEKVDEEKASLYVWRSGSWPQGTPMGWERIEAKVIKDRGKYKLWLHGRYNNTEYVLMGEYLITYSTSGSSQLRRIP
;
A
#
# COMPACT_ATOMS: atom_id res chain seq x y z
N MET A 1 16.18 43.12 -28.80
CA MET A 1 14.86 42.90 -28.18
C MET A 1 14.16 41.60 -28.58
N LYS A 2 14.17 41.19 -29.86
CA LYS A 2 13.50 39.94 -30.32
C LYS A 2 14.04 38.65 -29.69
N THR A 3 15.35 38.57 -29.47
CA THR A 3 16.03 37.37 -28.92
C THR A 3 15.68 37.13 -27.43
N PHE A 4 15.49 38.18 -26.64
CA PHE A 4 15.11 38.07 -25.21
C PHE A 4 13.68 37.59 -25.02
N VAL A 5 12.76 37.99 -25.91
CA VAL A 5 11.36 37.54 -25.85
C VAL A 5 11.23 36.05 -26.15
N VAL A 6 11.97 35.57 -27.14
CA VAL A 6 11.96 34.12 -27.49
C VAL A 6 12.50 33.26 -26.33
N LEU A 7 13.58 33.72 -25.66
CA LEU A 7 14.14 33.00 -24.52
C LEU A 7 13.17 32.93 -23.33
N ALA A 8 12.49 34.04 -23.02
CA ALA A 8 11.52 34.10 -21.93
C ALA A 8 10.29 33.22 -22.18
N VAL A 9 9.79 33.16 -23.41
CA VAL A 9 8.66 32.29 -23.79
C VAL A 9 9.06 30.82 -23.72
N SER A 10 10.28 30.46 -24.12
CA SER A 10 10.78 29.07 -24.04
C SER A 10 10.91 28.60 -22.59
N ILE A 11 11.39 29.45 -21.68
CA ILE A 11 11.51 29.13 -20.24
C ILE A 11 10.12 28.96 -19.62
N ALA A 12 9.16 29.82 -19.96
CA ALA A 12 7.79 29.72 -19.46
C ALA A 12 7.08 28.43 -19.91
N LEU A 13 7.27 28.02 -21.17
CA LEU A 13 6.72 26.77 -21.71
C LEU A 13 7.31 25.51 -21.02
N VAL A 14 8.60 25.50 -20.75
CA VAL A 14 9.25 24.38 -20.04
C VAL A 14 8.77 24.31 -18.61
N SER A 15 8.54 25.43 -17.93
CA SER A 15 8.03 25.45 -16.55
C SER A 15 6.60 24.91 -16.44
N ILE A 16 5.76 25.09 -17.46
CA ILE A 16 4.38 24.57 -17.49
C ILE A 16 4.37 23.04 -17.65
N PHE A 17 5.34 22.48 -18.37
CA PHE A 17 5.42 21.01 -18.57
C PHE A 17 5.87 20.23 -17.32
N PHE A 18 6.63 20.84 -16.42
CA PHE A 18 7.10 20.18 -15.20
C PHE A 18 6.07 20.13 -14.06
N CYS A 19 4.94 20.82 -14.17
CA CYS A 19 4.00 20.98 -13.06
C CYS A 19 2.89 19.91 -12.96
N HIS A 20 2.85 18.84 -13.77
CA HIS A 20 1.67 17.98 -13.88
C HIS A 20 1.90 16.47 -13.74
N MET A 21 2.91 16.04 -12.98
CA MET A 21 2.94 14.64 -12.54
C MET A 21 2.61 14.53 -11.05
N VAL A 22 1.48 15.08 -10.63
CA VAL A 22 0.83 14.63 -9.42
C VAL A 22 0.13 13.33 -9.77
N MET A 23 0.77 12.20 -9.52
CA MET A 23 0.09 10.91 -9.60
C MET A 23 -1.03 10.92 -8.57
N ALA A 24 -2.27 10.97 -9.05
CA ALA A 24 -3.43 10.92 -8.18
C ALA A 24 -3.43 9.58 -7.42
N ALA A 25 -3.69 9.65 -6.12
CA ALA A 25 -3.91 8.45 -5.33
C ALA A 25 -5.05 7.62 -5.95
N PRO A 26 -4.97 6.28 -5.90
CA PRO A 26 -6.02 5.44 -6.47
C PRO A 26 -7.35 5.70 -5.77
N THR A 27 -8.44 5.68 -6.56
CA THR A 27 -9.79 5.75 -5.99
C THR A 27 -10.02 4.54 -5.10
N MET A 28 -10.64 4.74 -3.93
CA MET A 28 -10.91 3.66 -2.99
C MET A 28 -11.87 2.63 -3.58
N PRO A 29 -11.77 1.33 -3.18
CA PRO A 29 -12.71 0.30 -3.62
C PRO A 29 -14.14 0.65 -3.24
N ALA A 30 -15.08 0.48 -4.18
CA ALA A 30 -16.50 0.82 -3.96
C ALA A 30 -17.17 -0.03 -2.86
N ASN A 31 -16.65 -1.22 -2.61
CA ASN A 31 -17.16 -2.18 -1.63
C ASN A 31 -16.31 -2.27 -0.35
N LEU A 32 -15.47 -1.27 -0.09
CA LEU A 32 -14.67 -1.20 1.12
C LEU A 32 -15.56 -1.05 2.36
N GLN A 33 -15.42 -1.97 3.29
CA GLN A 33 -16.11 -1.94 4.59
C GLN A 33 -15.08 -1.95 5.71
N ILE A 34 -14.76 -0.78 6.22
CA ILE A 34 -13.81 -0.65 7.34
C ILE A 34 -14.51 -1.06 8.62
N VAL A 35 -14.12 -2.20 9.19
CA VAL A 35 -14.65 -2.76 10.43
C VAL A 35 -13.63 -2.58 11.54
N GLN A 36 -13.93 -1.73 12.51
CA GLN A 36 -13.03 -1.51 13.66
C GLN A 36 -12.73 -2.83 14.37
N PRO A 37 -11.47 -3.08 14.74
CA PRO A 37 -11.10 -4.29 15.48
C PRO A 37 -11.87 -4.38 16.81
N ASP A 38 -12.20 -5.61 17.22
CA ASP A 38 -12.78 -5.85 18.51
C ASP A 38 -11.83 -5.32 19.61
N PRO A 39 -12.32 -4.54 20.60
CA PRO A 39 -11.49 -4.03 21.68
C PRO A 39 -10.83 -5.11 22.55
N SER A 40 -11.33 -6.34 22.51
CA SER A 40 -10.73 -7.50 23.22
C SER A 40 -9.51 -8.09 22.51
N LEU A 41 -9.29 -7.76 21.22
CA LEU A 41 -8.13 -8.24 20.50
C LEU A 41 -6.83 -7.69 21.08
N PRO A 42 -5.74 -8.49 21.07
CA PRO A 42 -4.40 -8.01 21.41
C PRO A 42 -4.03 -6.74 20.63
N LYS A 43 -3.46 -5.74 21.31
CA LYS A 43 -3.08 -4.46 20.69
C LYS A 43 -2.13 -4.65 19.51
N GLU A 44 -1.22 -5.61 19.62
CA GLU A 44 -0.25 -5.93 18.57
C GLU A 44 -0.94 -6.49 17.32
N LEU A 45 -2.08 -7.17 17.48
CA LEU A 45 -2.85 -7.70 16.36
C LEU A 45 -3.76 -6.62 15.78
N SER A 46 -4.49 -5.89 16.62
CA SER A 46 -5.35 -4.79 16.17
C SER A 46 -4.56 -3.66 15.49
N ALA A 47 -3.26 -3.54 15.79
CA ALA A 47 -2.39 -2.56 15.16
C ALA A 47 -2.14 -2.79 13.65
N PHE A 48 -2.46 -3.95 13.09
CA PHE A 48 -2.43 -4.13 11.62
C PHE A 48 -3.54 -3.36 10.91
N PHE A 49 -4.67 -3.14 11.57
CA PHE A 49 -5.84 -2.48 11.01
C PHE A 49 -5.52 -1.08 10.50
N GLY A 50 -6.08 -0.71 9.35
CA GLY A 50 -5.97 0.63 8.77
C GLY A 50 -5.39 0.64 7.37
N LYS A 51 -4.99 1.83 6.93
CA LYS A 51 -4.49 2.09 5.58
C LYS A 51 -2.98 2.31 5.62
N TRP A 52 -2.31 1.75 4.63
CA TRP A 52 -0.86 1.73 4.52
C TRP A 52 -0.43 2.05 3.10
N GLU A 53 0.58 2.91 2.94
CA GLU A 53 1.15 3.25 1.64
C GLU A 53 2.64 2.97 1.59
N TRP A 54 3.15 2.58 0.44
CA TRP A 54 4.56 2.31 0.23
C TRP A 54 5.38 3.61 0.31
N ILE A 55 6.42 3.62 1.15
CA ILE A 55 7.21 4.82 1.41
C ILE A 55 8.00 5.24 0.16
N SER A 56 8.58 4.28 -0.56
CA SER A 56 9.44 4.57 -1.71
C SER A 56 8.67 5.09 -2.92
N ASN A 57 7.41 4.64 -3.09
CA ASN A 57 6.54 5.10 -4.17
C ASN A 57 5.06 5.05 -3.76
N PRO A 58 4.56 6.11 -3.12
CA PRO A 58 3.23 6.13 -2.51
C PRO A 58 2.07 5.86 -3.49
N ALA A 59 2.24 6.14 -4.79
CA ALA A 59 1.17 5.93 -5.77
C ALA A 59 1.09 4.48 -6.30
N GLU A 60 2.09 3.66 -6.05
CA GLU A 60 2.21 2.34 -6.69
C GLU A 60 1.69 1.18 -5.86
N PHE A 61 1.75 1.29 -4.53
CA PHE A 61 1.38 0.19 -3.67
C PHE A 61 0.70 0.67 -2.38
N PHE A 62 -0.55 0.20 -2.17
CA PHE A 62 -1.34 0.46 -0.98
C PHE A 62 -1.88 -0.84 -0.41
N ILE A 63 -2.05 -0.85 0.90
CA ILE A 63 -2.74 -1.92 1.61
C ILE A 63 -3.78 -1.28 2.53
N ILE A 64 -5.00 -1.83 2.52
CA ILE A 64 -6.04 -1.50 3.48
C ILE A 64 -6.37 -2.79 4.22
N VAL A 65 -6.06 -2.85 5.50
CA VAL A 65 -6.56 -3.91 6.37
C VAL A 65 -7.93 -3.48 6.87
N GLU A 66 -9.00 -3.99 6.21
CA GLU A 66 -10.37 -3.59 6.50
C GLU A 66 -10.96 -4.28 7.73
N LYS A 67 -10.48 -5.49 8.03
CA LYS A 67 -10.88 -6.30 9.17
C LYS A 67 -9.73 -7.19 9.61
N VAL A 68 -9.60 -7.37 10.92
CA VAL A 68 -8.67 -8.32 11.52
C VAL A 68 -9.35 -8.99 12.73
N ASP A 69 -9.16 -10.29 12.86
CA ASP A 69 -9.53 -11.11 14.02
C ASP A 69 -8.38 -12.06 14.39
N GLU A 70 -8.57 -12.97 15.33
CA GLU A 70 -7.50 -13.86 15.82
C GLU A 70 -7.03 -14.89 14.79
N GLU A 71 -7.82 -15.18 13.77
CA GLU A 71 -7.55 -16.21 12.78
C GLU A 71 -7.11 -15.62 11.44
N LYS A 72 -7.71 -14.49 11.04
CA LYS A 72 -7.55 -13.93 9.71
C LYS A 72 -7.67 -12.42 9.64
N ALA A 73 -7.19 -11.88 8.53
CA ALA A 73 -7.37 -10.49 8.17
C ALA A 73 -7.86 -10.38 6.72
N SER A 74 -8.83 -9.50 6.49
CA SER A 74 -9.28 -9.13 5.15
C SER A 74 -8.56 -7.86 4.71
N LEU A 75 -7.92 -7.90 3.55
CA LEU A 75 -7.13 -6.81 3.03
C LEU A 75 -7.57 -6.46 1.61
N TYR A 76 -7.46 -5.16 1.28
CA TYR A 76 -7.38 -4.69 -0.10
C TYR A 76 -5.94 -4.32 -0.40
N VAL A 77 -5.44 -4.78 -1.53
CA VAL A 77 -4.11 -4.46 -2.03
C VAL A 77 -4.23 -3.78 -3.37
N TRP A 78 -3.68 -2.58 -3.49
CA TRP A 78 -3.55 -1.84 -4.74
C TRP A 78 -2.17 -2.03 -5.32
N ARG A 79 -2.11 -2.23 -6.64
CA ARG A 79 -0.87 -2.23 -7.41
C ARG A 79 -1.07 -1.42 -8.69
N SER A 80 -0.17 -0.47 -8.95
CA SER A 80 -0.17 0.30 -10.19
C SER A 80 0.43 -0.48 -11.37
N GLY A 81 1.16 -1.56 -11.09
CA GLY A 81 1.80 -2.43 -12.07
C GLY A 81 1.63 -3.91 -11.76
N SER A 82 1.91 -4.76 -12.75
CA SER A 82 1.84 -6.22 -12.63
C SER A 82 3.13 -6.81 -12.04
N TRP A 83 3.48 -6.42 -10.84
CA TRP A 83 4.62 -6.98 -10.11
C TRP A 83 4.18 -7.71 -8.83
N PRO A 84 4.60 -8.96 -8.59
CA PRO A 84 5.34 -9.85 -9.52
C PRO A 84 4.62 -10.10 -10.83
N GLN A 85 5.36 -10.46 -11.88
CA GLN A 85 4.79 -10.65 -13.22
C GLN A 85 3.56 -11.57 -13.18
N GLY A 86 2.48 -11.12 -13.80
CA GLY A 86 1.20 -11.84 -13.85
C GLY A 86 0.22 -11.49 -12.71
N THR A 87 0.61 -10.67 -11.72
CA THR A 87 -0.35 -10.16 -10.73
C THR A 87 -1.28 -9.13 -11.36
N PRO A 88 -2.58 -9.12 -11.00
CA PRO A 88 -3.50 -8.09 -11.48
C PRO A 88 -3.07 -6.70 -11.03
N MET A 89 -3.21 -5.71 -11.91
CA MET A 89 -3.16 -4.30 -11.55
C MET A 89 -4.48 -3.87 -10.94
N GLY A 90 -4.44 -2.82 -10.12
CA GLY A 90 -5.64 -2.30 -9.46
C GLY A 90 -5.84 -2.87 -8.07
N TRP A 91 -7.07 -2.76 -7.57
CA TRP A 91 -7.47 -3.29 -6.27
C TRP A 91 -7.78 -4.78 -6.34
N GLU A 92 -7.19 -5.53 -5.43
CA GLU A 92 -7.48 -6.93 -5.18
C GLU A 92 -7.87 -7.11 -3.71
N ARG A 93 -9.00 -7.78 -3.45
CA ARG A 93 -9.39 -8.17 -2.08
C ARG A 93 -8.83 -9.55 -1.81
N ILE A 94 -8.10 -9.68 -0.70
CA ILE A 94 -7.42 -10.91 -0.29
C ILE A 94 -7.70 -11.20 1.17
N GLU A 95 -7.56 -12.46 1.58
CA GLU A 95 -7.62 -12.90 2.96
C GLU A 95 -6.26 -13.47 3.37
N ALA A 96 -5.70 -12.94 4.45
CA ALA A 96 -4.45 -13.39 5.04
C ALA A 96 -4.73 -14.12 6.35
N LYS A 97 -3.98 -15.18 6.62
CA LYS A 97 -4.03 -15.92 7.88
C LYS A 97 -3.24 -15.18 8.96
N VAL A 98 -3.80 -15.08 10.15
CA VAL A 98 -3.08 -14.57 11.32
C VAL A 98 -2.21 -15.70 11.88
N ILE A 99 -0.92 -15.41 12.05
CA ILE A 99 0.03 -16.33 12.66
C ILE A 99 0.69 -15.66 13.85
N LYS A 100 0.75 -16.36 14.98
CA LYS A 100 1.51 -15.95 16.16
C LYS A 100 2.79 -16.79 16.24
N ASP A 101 3.94 -16.13 16.11
CA ASP A 101 5.25 -16.77 16.20
C ASP A 101 6.09 -16.03 17.25
N ARG A 102 6.55 -16.77 18.28
CA ARG A 102 7.37 -16.26 19.38
C ARG A 102 6.80 -14.98 20.02
N GLY A 103 5.48 -14.96 20.21
CA GLY A 103 4.76 -13.83 20.80
C GLY A 103 4.48 -12.66 19.86
N LYS A 104 4.93 -12.69 18.62
CA LYS A 104 4.66 -11.68 17.60
C LYS A 104 3.61 -12.14 16.62
N TYR A 105 2.76 -11.22 16.18
CA TYR A 105 1.78 -11.48 15.15
C TYR A 105 2.33 -11.12 13.77
N LYS A 106 1.94 -11.93 12.78
CA LYS A 106 2.14 -11.65 11.37
C LYS A 106 0.91 -12.06 10.58
N LEU A 107 0.67 -11.41 9.45
CA LEU A 107 -0.33 -11.83 8.49
C LEU A 107 0.38 -12.62 7.39
N TRP A 108 -0.12 -13.80 7.11
CA TRP A 108 0.43 -14.68 6.08
C TRP A 108 -0.55 -14.84 4.94
N LEU A 109 -0.14 -14.41 3.77
CA LEU A 109 -0.88 -14.61 2.53
C LEU A 109 -0.24 -15.75 1.73
N HIS A 110 -1.02 -16.78 1.48
CA HIS A 110 -0.68 -17.81 0.49
C HIS A 110 -1.31 -17.39 -0.84
N GLY A 111 -0.56 -16.65 -1.63
CA GLY A 111 -1.04 -16.12 -2.90
C GLY A 111 -0.78 -17.07 -4.08
N ARG A 112 -1.61 -16.94 -5.11
CA ARG A 112 -1.44 -17.69 -6.38
C ARG A 112 -0.09 -17.40 -7.05
N TYR A 113 0.39 -16.17 -6.89
CA TYR A 113 1.62 -15.69 -7.57
C TYR A 113 2.79 -15.57 -6.62
N ASN A 114 2.54 -15.39 -5.35
CA ASN A 114 3.57 -15.12 -4.35
C ASN A 114 3.05 -15.33 -2.93
N ASN A 115 3.87 -15.91 -2.06
CA ASN A 115 3.63 -15.92 -0.63
C ASN A 115 4.15 -14.61 -0.04
N THR A 116 3.32 -13.97 0.78
CA THR A 116 3.68 -12.68 1.39
C THR A 116 3.43 -12.73 2.89
N GLU A 117 4.42 -12.32 3.66
CA GLU A 117 4.27 -12.03 5.08
C GLU A 117 4.15 -10.53 5.29
N TYR A 118 3.24 -10.13 6.17
CA TYR A 118 3.09 -8.77 6.64
C TYR A 118 3.43 -8.73 8.12
N VAL A 119 4.39 -7.88 8.51
CA VAL A 119 4.91 -7.79 9.86
C VAL A 119 4.94 -6.34 10.30
N LEU A 120 4.50 -6.06 11.52
CA LEU A 120 4.65 -4.72 12.11
C LEU A 120 6.04 -4.57 12.74
N MET A 121 6.73 -3.51 12.36
CA MET A 121 8.03 -3.11 12.93
C MET A 121 7.97 -1.63 13.35
N GLY A 122 7.70 -1.39 14.64
CA GLY A 122 7.39 -0.06 15.14
C GLY A 122 6.10 0.46 14.52
N GLU A 123 6.17 1.60 13.85
CA GLU A 123 5.03 2.25 13.17
C GLU A 123 4.87 1.84 11.69
N TYR A 124 5.72 0.93 11.21
CA TYR A 124 5.74 0.52 9.81
C TYR A 124 5.18 -0.88 9.63
N LEU A 125 4.49 -1.08 8.51
CA LEU A 125 4.13 -2.40 8.01
C LEU A 125 5.17 -2.83 6.97
N ILE A 126 5.85 -3.95 7.24
CA ILE A 126 6.84 -4.51 6.33
C ILE A 126 6.21 -5.70 5.62
N THR A 127 6.33 -5.74 4.31
CA THR A 127 5.95 -6.91 3.51
C THR A 127 7.20 -7.68 3.12
N TYR A 128 7.18 -8.99 3.29
CA TYR A 128 8.23 -9.89 2.82
C TYR A 128 7.63 -10.85 1.80
N SER A 129 8.24 -10.94 0.64
CA SER A 129 7.83 -11.83 -0.43
C SER A 129 9.05 -12.43 -1.14
N THR A 130 8.85 -13.40 -2.02
CA THR A 130 9.94 -13.95 -2.83
C THR A 130 10.61 -12.92 -3.76
N SER A 131 9.89 -11.85 -4.10
CA SER A 131 10.38 -10.75 -4.94
C SER A 131 11.07 -9.62 -4.15
N GLY A 132 11.10 -9.69 -2.82
CA GLY A 132 11.74 -8.69 -1.98
C GLY A 132 10.87 -8.23 -0.80
N SER A 133 11.24 -7.10 -0.22
CA SER A 133 10.52 -6.47 0.88
C SER A 133 10.12 -5.04 0.55
N SER A 134 9.00 -4.60 1.10
CA SER A 134 8.53 -3.22 1.00
C SER A 134 8.19 -2.69 2.39
N GLN A 135 8.50 -1.43 2.63
CA GLN A 135 8.15 -0.73 3.86
C GLN A 135 7.00 0.24 3.61
N LEU A 136 5.94 0.11 4.40
CA LEU A 136 4.77 0.95 4.29
C LEU A 136 4.58 1.76 5.57
N ARG A 137 4.13 3.00 5.42
CA ARG A 137 3.71 3.85 6.52
C ARG A 137 2.18 3.91 6.61
N ARG A 138 1.68 4.16 7.80
CA ARG A 138 0.24 4.37 8.03
C ARG A 138 -0.19 5.71 7.43
N ILE A 139 -1.36 5.72 6.84
CA ILE A 139 -2.03 6.94 6.37
C ILE A 139 -3.42 7.07 7.02
N PRO A 140 -3.95 8.30 7.13
CA PRO A 140 -5.28 8.57 7.71
C PRO A 140 -6.44 7.86 7.03
#